data_cfa760a9df59788fdd590398b29e5300
#
_entry.id   cfa760a9df59788fdd590398b29e5300
#
_cell.length_a   1.000
_cell.length_b   1.000
_cell.length_c   1.000
_cell.angle_alpha   90.00
_cell.angle_beta   90.00
_cell.angle_gamma   90.00
#
_symmetry.space_group_name_H-M   'P 1'
#
loop_
_entity.id
_entity.type
_entity.pdbx_description
1 polymer ?
#
loop_
_entity_poly.entity_id
_entity_poly.type
_entity_poly.pdbx_seq_one_letter_code
_entity_poly.pdbx_strand_id
1 'polypeptide(L)'
;MVCRISNLEVYSLPAKLETIEERKAEVLIKLRKYKLIEKESREGAIGYIVDIPQEKEKALIWCILGEATVGIAAMNTLYKVMKEKEIERAMVVTEGRYTHAVKLGAKKKQVELLPKSFPVFDIFEHALVPLHEILNEKEKTALLQQYKVQPYQIPQVKSGDPAVKAIGAKPGDILKVTRRSTTAGEHITYRYVVE
;
A
#
# COMPACT_ATOMS: atom_id res chain seq x y z
N MET A 1 -41.90 -13.25 10.49
CA MET A 1 -41.16 -12.61 9.39
C MET A 1 -39.71 -12.42 9.82
N VAL A 2 -38.86 -13.35 9.42
CA VAL A 2 -37.48 -13.52 9.97
C VAL A 2 -36.55 -12.78 9.04
N CYS A 3 -35.92 -11.72 9.54
CA CYS A 3 -34.86 -11.00 8.82
C CYS A 3 -33.53 -11.73 9.04
N ARG A 4 -33.04 -12.39 8.00
CA ARG A 4 -31.71 -13.00 7.96
C ARG A 4 -30.66 -11.89 7.86
N ILE A 5 -29.87 -11.73 8.90
CA ILE A 5 -28.63 -10.97 8.84
C ILE A 5 -27.54 -11.97 8.46
N SER A 6 -27.11 -11.89 7.21
CA SER A 6 -26.04 -12.72 6.64
C SER A 6 -24.67 -12.17 7.04
N ASN A 7 -23.88 -13.04 7.66
CA ASN A 7 -22.41 -13.17 7.68
C ASN A 7 -21.56 -11.87 7.58
N LEU A 8 -21.38 -11.23 8.73
CA LEU A 8 -20.14 -10.56 9.04
C LEU A 8 -19.20 -11.63 9.64
N GLU A 9 -18.30 -12.16 8.83
CA GLU A 9 -17.15 -12.87 9.34
C GLU A 9 -16.32 -11.88 10.16
N VAL A 10 -16.51 -11.91 11.45
CA VAL A 10 -15.65 -11.27 12.44
C VAL A 10 -14.33 -12.02 12.36
N TYR A 11 -13.33 -11.44 11.69
CA TYR A 11 -11.95 -11.88 11.82
C TYR A 11 -11.55 -11.70 13.29
N SER A 12 -11.65 -12.77 14.06
CA SER A 12 -11.11 -12.87 15.40
C SER A 12 -9.58 -12.79 15.30
N LEU A 13 -9.03 -11.64 15.67
CA LEU A 13 -7.59 -11.44 15.83
C LEU A 13 -7.06 -12.44 16.87
N PRO A 14 -6.04 -13.25 16.54
CA PRO A 14 -5.36 -14.05 17.55
C PRO A 14 -4.61 -13.11 18.50
N ALA A 15 -4.84 -13.26 19.78
CA ALA A 15 -4.16 -12.55 20.87
C ALA A 15 -2.70 -13.04 21.01
N LYS A 16 -1.86 -12.74 20.01
CA LYS A 16 -0.41 -12.87 20.06
C LYS A 16 0.14 -11.45 19.90
N LEU A 17 1.13 -11.09 20.71
CA LEU A 17 1.82 -9.81 20.63
C LEU A 17 2.31 -9.61 19.18
N GLU A 18 1.50 -8.96 18.37
CA GLU A 18 1.82 -8.61 17.00
C GLU A 18 2.86 -7.50 17.02
N THR A 19 3.91 -7.69 16.27
CA THR A 19 4.93 -6.65 16.11
C THR A 19 4.36 -5.47 15.32
N ILE A 20 4.98 -4.29 15.47
CA ILE A 20 4.55 -3.08 14.75
C ILE A 20 4.65 -3.32 13.24
N GLU A 21 5.65 -4.08 12.80
CA GLU A 21 5.86 -4.42 11.40
C GLU A 21 4.73 -5.32 10.85
N GLU A 22 4.26 -6.27 11.65
CA GLU A 22 3.11 -7.11 11.27
C GLU A 22 1.84 -6.27 11.11
N ARG A 23 1.54 -5.39 12.06
CA ARG A 23 0.40 -4.47 11.97
C ARG A 23 0.46 -3.58 10.73
N LYS A 24 1.65 -3.04 10.40
CA LYS A 24 1.84 -2.26 9.17
C LYS A 24 1.57 -3.08 7.92
N ALA A 25 1.99 -4.36 7.89
CA ALA A 25 1.71 -5.23 6.76
C ALA A 25 0.21 -5.52 6.60
N GLU A 26 -0.50 -5.77 7.70
CA GLU A 26 -1.95 -5.98 7.69
C GLU A 26 -2.71 -4.75 7.23
N VAL A 27 -2.33 -3.58 7.74
CA VAL A 27 -2.88 -2.30 7.30
C VAL A 27 -2.62 -2.06 5.81
N LEU A 28 -1.41 -2.37 5.32
CA LEU A 28 -1.05 -2.28 3.90
C LEU A 28 -1.93 -3.18 3.03
N ILE A 29 -2.12 -4.43 3.45
CA ILE A 29 -2.98 -5.41 2.76
C ILE A 29 -4.42 -4.88 2.67
N LYS A 30 -4.96 -4.35 3.78
CA LYS A 30 -6.31 -3.77 3.85
C LYS A 30 -6.45 -2.55 2.95
N LEU A 31 -5.53 -1.59 3.06
CA LEU A 31 -5.57 -0.32 2.31
C LEU A 31 -5.47 -0.50 0.81
N ARG A 32 -4.61 -1.41 0.35
CA ARG A 32 -4.42 -1.71 -1.07
C ARG A 32 -5.37 -2.79 -1.60
N LYS A 33 -6.28 -3.28 -0.74
CA LYS A 33 -7.27 -4.33 -1.08
C LYS A 33 -6.61 -5.59 -1.64
N TYR A 34 -5.44 -5.95 -1.13
CA TYR A 34 -4.74 -7.16 -1.53
C TYR A 34 -5.40 -8.39 -0.91
N LYS A 35 -5.34 -9.50 -1.61
CA LYS A 35 -5.87 -10.78 -1.10
C LYS A 35 -4.72 -11.61 -0.54
N LEU A 36 -4.74 -11.89 0.76
CA LEU A 36 -3.76 -12.74 1.41
C LEU A 36 -3.91 -14.19 0.92
N ILE A 37 -2.80 -14.78 0.46
CA ILE A 37 -2.73 -16.19 0.04
C ILE A 37 -2.07 -17.03 1.13
N GLU A 38 -0.88 -16.62 1.59
CA GLU A 38 -0.05 -17.39 2.50
C GLU A 38 0.73 -16.46 3.45
N LYS A 39 0.92 -16.91 4.69
CA LYS A 39 1.82 -16.27 5.68
C LYS A 39 2.94 -17.25 5.99
N GLU A 40 4.19 -16.85 5.79
CA GLU A 40 5.40 -17.62 6.05
C GLU A 40 6.23 -16.91 7.11
N SER A 41 6.60 -17.62 8.18
CA SER A 41 7.48 -17.09 9.21
C SER A 41 8.86 -17.70 9.07
N ARG A 42 9.91 -16.86 9.02
CA ARG A 42 11.32 -17.25 9.03
C ARG A 42 12.04 -16.55 10.18
N GLU A 43 13.22 -17.01 10.55
CA GLU A 43 14.01 -16.37 11.60
C GLU A 43 14.25 -14.87 11.29
N GLY A 44 13.72 -13.99 12.15
CA GLY A 44 13.86 -12.53 12.03
C GLY A 44 13.01 -11.85 10.97
N ALA A 45 12.17 -12.57 10.23
CA ALA A 45 11.30 -11.98 9.21
C ALA A 45 10.00 -12.76 9.00
N ILE A 46 8.96 -12.03 8.58
CA ILE A 46 7.66 -12.61 8.22
C ILE A 46 7.31 -12.21 6.80
N GLY A 47 7.00 -13.19 5.97
CA GLY A 47 6.55 -13.00 4.59
C GLY A 47 5.05 -13.20 4.45
N TYR A 48 4.37 -12.29 3.77
CA TYR A 48 2.99 -12.41 3.34
C TYR A 48 2.95 -12.47 1.82
N ILE A 49 2.45 -13.57 1.27
CA ILE A 49 2.20 -13.68 -0.16
C ILE A 49 0.79 -13.19 -0.41
N VAL A 50 0.66 -12.18 -1.26
CA VAL A 50 -0.60 -11.54 -1.58
C VAL A 50 -0.84 -11.54 -3.08
N ASP A 51 -2.11 -11.57 -3.46
CA ASP A 51 -2.56 -11.39 -4.84
C ASP A 51 -2.98 -9.93 -5.05
N ILE A 52 -2.51 -9.33 -6.14
CA ILE A 52 -2.87 -7.98 -6.55
C ILE A 52 -4.04 -8.07 -7.53
N PRO A 53 -5.30 -7.75 -7.11
CA PRO A 53 -6.48 -7.99 -7.95
C PRO A 53 -6.47 -7.24 -9.28
N GLN A 54 -5.80 -6.09 -9.33
CA GLN A 54 -5.75 -5.23 -10.52
C GLN A 54 -4.82 -5.75 -11.61
N GLU A 55 -3.71 -6.38 -11.25
CA GLU A 55 -2.66 -6.82 -12.16
C GLU A 55 -2.62 -8.35 -12.32
N LYS A 56 -3.38 -9.10 -11.49
CA LYS A 56 -3.36 -10.58 -11.42
C LYS A 56 -1.95 -11.14 -11.16
N GLU A 57 -1.13 -10.39 -10.47
CA GLU A 57 0.24 -10.75 -10.11
C GLU A 57 0.32 -11.02 -8.61
N LYS A 58 1.25 -11.91 -8.24
CA LYS A 58 1.58 -12.15 -6.83
C LYS A 58 2.64 -11.17 -6.37
N ALA A 59 2.50 -10.69 -5.15
CA ALA A 59 3.51 -9.86 -4.50
C ALA A 59 3.89 -10.45 -3.14
N LEU A 60 5.12 -10.19 -2.72
CA LEU A 60 5.64 -10.59 -1.42
C LEU A 60 5.77 -9.36 -0.52
N ILE A 61 5.06 -9.34 0.61
CA ILE A 61 5.27 -8.35 1.67
C ILE A 61 6.22 -8.97 2.69
N TRP A 62 7.39 -8.36 2.86
CA TRP A 62 8.45 -8.88 3.72
C TRP A 62 8.66 -7.98 4.93
N CYS A 63 8.27 -8.45 6.11
CA CYS A 63 8.44 -7.75 7.38
C CYS A 63 9.76 -8.15 8.00
N ILE A 64 10.66 -7.19 8.20
CA ILE A 64 11.95 -7.41 8.88
C ILE A 64 11.80 -6.95 10.32
N LEU A 65 11.88 -7.89 11.25
CA LEU A 65 11.58 -7.67 12.67
C LEU A 65 12.82 -7.19 13.43
N GLY A 66 12.64 -6.15 14.26
CA GLY A 66 13.61 -5.75 15.28
C GLY A 66 14.95 -5.19 14.80
N GLU A 67 15.17 -5.01 13.51
CA GLU A 67 16.40 -4.43 12.97
C GLU A 67 16.37 -2.90 13.00
N ALA A 68 17.31 -2.27 13.70
CA ALA A 68 17.47 -0.81 13.69
C ALA A 68 17.93 -0.28 12.32
N THR A 69 18.67 -1.10 11.54
CA THR A 69 19.17 -0.74 10.21
C THR A 69 19.16 -1.95 9.30
N VAL A 70 18.39 -1.87 8.22
CA VAL A 70 18.31 -2.94 7.23
C VAL A 70 19.49 -2.86 6.27
N GLY A 71 20.30 -3.92 6.29
CA GLY A 71 21.46 -4.09 5.44
C GLY A 71 21.20 -4.91 4.18
N ILE A 72 22.22 -5.06 3.35
CA ILE A 72 22.18 -5.85 2.11
C ILE A 72 21.93 -7.34 2.38
N ALA A 73 22.38 -7.86 3.53
CA ALA A 73 22.18 -9.28 3.90
C ALA A 73 20.69 -9.64 3.99
N ALA A 74 19.90 -8.82 4.69
CA ALA A 74 18.44 -9.00 4.78
C ALA A 74 17.77 -8.95 3.40
N MET A 75 18.23 -8.05 2.52
CA MET A 75 17.73 -7.97 1.14
C MET A 75 18.09 -9.20 0.30
N ASN A 76 19.27 -9.79 0.52
CA ASN A 76 19.65 -11.02 -0.18
C ASN A 76 18.76 -12.19 0.21
N THR A 77 18.35 -12.28 1.47
CA THR A 77 17.36 -13.27 1.93
C THR A 77 16.03 -13.07 1.22
N LEU A 78 15.52 -11.84 1.17
CA LEU A 78 14.32 -11.50 0.40
C LEU A 78 14.43 -11.94 -1.07
N TYR A 79 15.54 -11.63 -1.72
CA TYR A 79 15.74 -11.98 -3.15
C TYR A 79 15.79 -13.49 -3.39
N LYS A 80 16.30 -14.28 -2.45
CA LYS A 80 16.25 -15.75 -2.52
C LYS A 80 14.81 -16.24 -2.47
N VAL A 81 14.01 -15.71 -1.52
CA VAL A 81 12.58 -16.07 -1.39
C VAL A 81 11.79 -15.68 -2.62
N MET A 82 12.03 -14.50 -3.18
CA MET A 82 11.39 -14.06 -4.42
C MET A 82 11.67 -15.01 -5.58
N LYS A 83 12.91 -15.49 -5.71
CA LYS A 83 13.28 -16.48 -6.73
C LYS A 83 12.66 -17.86 -6.47
N GLU A 84 12.63 -18.33 -5.23
CA GLU A 84 12.04 -19.61 -4.83
C GLU A 84 10.54 -19.68 -5.12
N LYS A 85 9.85 -18.56 -4.96
CA LYS A 85 8.38 -18.45 -5.13
C LYS A 85 7.98 -17.89 -6.50
N GLU A 86 8.94 -17.58 -7.39
CA GLU A 86 8.71 -16.96 -8.70
C GLU A 86 7.89 -15.66 -8.63
N ILE A 87 8.19 -14.81 -7.63
CA ILE A 87 7.51 -13.54 -7.40
C ILE A 87 8.41 -12.40 -7.86
N GLU A 88 7.93 -11.55 -8.75
CA GLU A 88 8.69 -10.43 -9.29
C GLU A 88 8.61 -9.18 -8.42
N ARG A 89 7.51 -8.96 -7.72
CA ARG A 89 7.27 -7.77 -6.90
C ARG A 89 7.37 -8.07 -5.41
N ALA A 90 8.07 -7.19 -4.69
CA ALA A 90 8.12 -7.26 -3.24
C ALA A 90 7.97 -5.88 -2.59
N MET A 91 7.45 -5.89 -1.37
CA MET A 91 7.35 -4.73 -0.50
C MET A 91 8.05 -5.04 0.81
N VAL A 92 8.91 -4.15 1.29
CA VAL A 92 9.64 -4.35 2.55
C VAL A 92 9.07 -3.42 3.61
N VAL A 93 8.68 -4.02 4.73
CA VAL A 93 8.16 -3.32 5.91
C VAL A 93 9.16 -3.45 7.05
N THR A 94 9.58 -2.34 7.64
CA THR A 94 10.48 -2.31 8.80
C THR A 94 10.33 -1.03 9.61
N GLU A 95 10.67 -1.09 10.87
CA GLU A 95 10.87 0.08 11.75
C GLU A 95 12.29 0.64 11.65
N GLY A 96 13.21 -0.10 11.03
CA GLY A 96 14.60 0.30 10.83
C GLY A 96 14.82 1.33 9.73
N ARG A 97 16.04 1.79 9.63
CA ARG A 97 16.51 2.67 8.54
C ARG A 97 17.07 1.82 7.40
N TYR A 98 16.78 2.19 6.18
CA TYR A 98 17.40 1.55 5.01
C TYR A 98 18.75 2.17 4.70
N THR A 99 19.76 1.34 4.48
CA THR A 99 21.07 1.80 4.00
C THR A 99 20.96 2.31 2.55
N HIS A 100 21.89 3.16 2.13
CA HIS A 100 21.91 3.69 0.75
C HIS A 100 22.03 2.56 -0.29
N ALA A 101 22.85 1.55 -0.01
CA ALA A 101 23.00 0.39 -0.88
C ALA A 101 21.67 -0.39 -1.08
N VAL A 102 20.86 -0.53 0.00
CA VAL A 102 19.53 -1.16 -0.06
C VAL A 102 18.58 -0.35 -0.96
N LYS A 103 18.57 0.98 -0.82
CA LYS A 103 17.73 1.86 -1.65
C LYS A 103 18.07 1.75 -3.14
N LEU A 104 19.35 1.69 -3.47
CA LEU A 104 19.79 1.50 -4.87
C LEU A 104 19.43 0.11 -5.41
N GLY A 105 19.62 -0.93 -4.59
CA GLY A 105 19.27 -2.30 -4.95
C GLY A 105 17.78 -2.51 -5.15
N ALA A 106 16.95 -1.90 -4.31
CA ALA A 106 15.50 -1.98 -4.38
C ALA A 106 14.95 -1.36 -5.69
N LYS A 107 15.49 -0.18 -6.09
CA LYS A 107 15.10 0.45 -7.36
C LYS A 107 15.37 -0.44 -8.59
N LYS A 108 16.49 -1.19 -8.58
CA LYS A 108 16.86 -2.08 -9.69
C LYS A 108 15.96 -3.32 -9.79
N LYS A 109 15.36 -3.77 -8.69
CA LYS A 109 14.62 -5.04 -8.61
C LYS A 109 13.12 -4.85 -8.34
N GLN A 110 12.57 -3.67 -8.57
CA GLN A 110 11.16 -3.35 -8.38
C GLN A 110 10.63 -3.67 -6.96
N VAL A 111 11.50 -3.50 -5.94
CA VAL A 111 11.14 -3.68 -4.54
C VAL A 111 10.74 -2.33 -3.96
N GLU A 112 9.50 -2.23 -3.48
CA GLU A 112 9.01 -1.06 -2.78
C GLU A 112 9.48 -1.08 -1.32
N LEU A 113 10.15 -0.02 -0.89
CA LEU A 113 10.58 0.16 0.50
C LEU A 113 9.58 1.06 1.21
N LEU A 114 8.84 0.50 2.17
CA LEU A 114 7.93 1.30 2.97
C LEU A 114 8.70 2.17 3.96
N PRO A 115 8.35 3.46 4.08
CA PRO A 115 9.01 4.33 5.04
C PRO A 115 8.61 3.97 6.47
N LYS A 116 9.49 4.27 7.44
CA LYS A 116 9.18 4.12 8.87
C LYS A 116 7.89 4.84 9.28
N SER A 117 7.60 5.98 8.64
CA SER A 117 6.37 6.78 8.87
C SER A 117 5.10 6.17 8.28
N PHE A 118 5.15 4.94 7.72
CA PHE A 118 3.95 4.27 7.25
C PHE A 118 2.99 4.02 8.44
N PRO A 119 1.68 4.32 8.30
CA PRO A 119 0.73 4.23 9.39
C PRO A 119 0.53 2.78 9.86
N VAL A 120 0.29 2.63 11.17
CA VAL A 120 -0.03 1.35 11.84
C VAL A 120 -1.54 1.11 11.92
N PHE A 121 -2.33 2.07 11.46
CA PHE A 121 -3.79 2.05 11.45
C PHE A 121 -4.33 2.57 10.12
N ASP A 122 -5.58 2.28 9.83
CA ASP A 122 -6.23 2.78 8.62
C ASP A 122 -6.48 4.29 8.73
N ILE A 123 -5.69 5.06 7.98
CA ILE A 123 -5.81 6.53 7.99
C ILE A 123 -7.12 7.03 7.41
N PHE A 124 -7.78 6.25 6.57
CA PHE A 124 -9.05 6.63 5.92
C PHE A 124 -10.27 6.42 6.83
N GLU A 125 -10.12 5.75 7.97
CA GLU A 125 -11.15 5.69 9.01
C GLU A 125 -11.31 7.02 9.75
N HIS A 126 -10.31 7.91 9.68
CA HIS A 126 -10.36 9.20 10.34
C HIS A 126 -11.26 10.18 9.58
N ALA A 127 -12.21 10.80 10.28
CA ALA A 127 -13.23 11.68 9.69
C ALA A 127 -12.69 12.86 8.86
N LEU A 128 -11.48 13.36 9.16
CA LEU A 128 -10.86 14.46 8.45
C LEU A 128 -10.03 14.03 7.23
N VAL A 129 -9.76 12.73 7.09
CA VAL A 129 -8.99 12.21 5.94
C VAL A 129 -9.96 11.82 4.84
N PRO A 130 -9.92 12.50 3.69
CA PRO A 130 -10.79 12.17 2.57
C PRO A 130 -10.41 10.82 1.96
N LEU A 131 -11.37 10.13 1.37
CA LEU A 131 -11.12 8.91 0.65
C LEU A 131 -10.35 9.20 -0.64
N HIS A 132 -9.26 8.45 -0.86
CA HIS A 132 -8.44 8.54 -2.06
C HIS A 132 -8.56 7.25 -2.87
N GLU A 133 -8.79 7.36 -4.17
CA GLU A 133 -8.88 6.25 -5.11
C GLU A 133 -8.02 6.53 -6.33
N ILE A 134 -7.29 5.53 -6.81
CA ILE A 134 -6.51 5.64 -8.05
C ILE A 134 -7.46 5.42 -9.23
N LEU A 135 -7.46 6.34 -10.20
CA LEU A 135 -8.24 6.19 -11.42
C LEU A 135 -7.60 5.18 -12.37
N ASN A 136 -8.42 4.36 -12.98
CA ASN A 136 -8.01 3.48 -14.06
C ASN A 136 -7.65 4.29 -15.33
N GLU A 137 -6.84 3.74 -16.23
CA GLU A 137 -6.43 4.43 -17.47
C GLU A 137 -7.62 4.91 -18.34
N LYS A 138 -8.71 4.15 -18.36
CA LYS A 138 -9.94 4.55 -19.07
C LYS A 138 -10.59 5.76 -18.43
N GLU A 139 -10.71 5.77 -17.10
CA GLU A 139 -11.28 6.88 -16.33
C GLU A 139 -10.41 8.13 -16.41
N LYS A 140 -9.08 7.95 -16.36
CA LYS A 140 -8.09 9.02 -16.53
C LYS A 140 -8.25 9.70 -17.90
N THR A 141 -8.33 8.91 -18.96
CA THR A 141 -8.52 9.43 -20.33
C THR A 141 -9.86 10.16 -20.47
N ALA A 142 -10.94 9.58 -19.96
CA ALA A 142 -12.27 10.18 -19.99
C ALA A 142 -12.30 11.52 -19.22
N LEU A 143 -11.67 11.57 -18.05
CA LEU A 143 -11.57 12.77 -17.24
C LEU A 143 -10.81 13.89 -17.97
N LEU A 144 -9.64 13.59 -18.55
CA LEU A 144 -8.83 14.56 -19.27
C LEU A 144 -9.58 15.10 -20.50
N GLN A 145 -10.33 14.27 -21.20
CA GLN A 145 -11.18 14.66 -22.33
C GLN A 145 -12.35 15.54 -21.87
N GLN A 146 -13.03 15.16 -20.79
CA GLN A 146 -14.17 15.89 -20.25
C GLN A 146 -13.80 17.32 -19.85
N TYR A 147 -12.68 17.48 -19.13
CA TYR A 147 -12.22 18.80 -18.68
C TYR A 147 -11.36 19.53 -19.70
N LYS A 148 -10.99 18.87 -20.82
CA LYS A 148 -10.09 19.40 -21.84
C LYS A 148 -8.78 19.96 -21.28
N VAL A 149 -8.19 19.22 -20.31
CA VAL A 149 -6.96 19.60 -19.60
C VAL A 149 -5.88 18.54 -19.78
N GLN A 150 -4.63 18.99 -19.64
CA GLN A 150 -3.50 18.09 -19.57
C GLN A 150 -3.26 17.64 -18.11
N PRO A 151 -2.64 16.47 -17.87
CA PRO A 151 -2.41 15.94 -16.51
C PRO A 151 -1.73 16.95 -15.56
N TYR A 152 -0.74 17.69 -16.04
CA TYR A 152 0.01 18.67 -15.25
C TYR A 152 -0.80 19.93 -14.86
N GLN A 153 -1.95 20.17 -15.47
CA GLN A 153 -2.86 21.27 -15.14
C GLN A 153 -3.81 20.92 -13.98
N ILE A 154 -3.91 19.64 -13.63
CA ILE A 154 -4.65 19.19 -12.46
C ILE A 154 -3.86 19.55 -11.20
N PRO A 155 -4.51 19.97 -10.10
CA PRO A 155 -3.84 20.22 -8.83
C PRO A 155 -2.98 19.03 -8.39
N GLN A 156 -1.74 19.31 -8.01
CA GLN A 156 -0.74 18.27 -7.75
C GLN A 156 -0.77 17.79 -6.29
N VAL A 157 -0.30 16.56 -6.08
CA VAL A 157 0.02 15.98 -4.77
C VAL A 157 1.36 15.26 -4.86
N LYS A 158 2.18 15.37 -3.81
CA LYS A 158 3.50 14.72 -3.79
C LYS A 158 3.38 13.22 -3.54
N SER A 159 4.22 12.42 -4.20
CA SER A 159 4.36 10.98 -3.93
C SER A 159 4.78 10.67 -2.48
N GLY A 160 5.34 11.67 -1.78
CA GLY A 160 5.69 11.60 -0.36
C GLY A 160 4.51 11.67 0.60
N ASP A 161 3.31 12.06 0.15
CA ASP A 161 2.12 12.20 0.98
C ASP A 161 1.71 10.85 1.61
N PRO A 162 1.34 10.82 2.92
CA PRO A 162 0.94 9.59 3.58
C PRO A 162 -0.25 8.89 2.91
N ALA A 163 -1.26 9.62 2.44
CA ALA A 163 -2.42 9.05 1.78
C ALA A 163 -2.05 8.43 0.42
N VAL A 164 -1.17 9.08 -0.35
CA VAL A 164 -0.66 8.57 -1.63
C VAL A 164 0.13 7.28 -1.43
N LYS A 165 1.00 7.24 -0.41
CA LYS A 165 1.77 6.03 -0.05
C LYS A 165 0.88 4.88 0.44
N ALA A 166 -0.15 5.20 1.22
CA ALA A 166 -1.08 4.21 1.76
C ALA A 166 -1.77 3.44 0.64
N ILE A 167 -2.28 4.12 -0.39
CA ILE A 167 -2.94 3.50 -1.54
C ILE A 167 -1.96 2.96 -2.59
N GLY A 168 -0.66 3.28 -2.50
CA GLY A 168 0.37 2.82 -3.43
C GLY A 168 0.39 3.52 -4.77
N ALA A 169 -0.11 4.74 -4.86
CA ALA A 169 -0.09 5.52 -6.09
C ALA A 169 1.34 5.92 -6.48
N LYS A 170 1.59 5.95 -7.78
CA LYS A 170 2.89 6.28 -8.38
C LYS A 170 2.85 7.66 -9.05
N PRO A 171 4.02 8.32 -9.22
CA PRO A 171 4.10 9.51 -10.05
C PRO A 171 3.50 9.25 -11.44
N GLY A 172 2.61 10.13 -11.90
CA GLY A 172 1.85 9.97 -13.14
C GLY A 172 0.41 9.50 -12.97
N ASP A 173 0.04 9.00 -11.79
CA ASP A 173 -1.34 8.61 -11.50
C ASP A 173 -2.22 9.83 -11.22
N ILE A 174 -3.52 9.69 -11.48
CA ILE A 174 -4.55 10.66 -11.09
C ILE A 174 -5.39 10.04 -9.99
N LEU A 175 -5.53 10.77 -8.90
CA LEU A 175 -6.32 10.38 -7.74
C LEU A 175 -7.66 11.09 -7.73
N LYS A 176 -8.71 10.34 -7.45
CA LYS A 176 -10.02 10.85 -7.09
C LYS A 176 -10.09 11.00 -5.57
N VAL A 177 -10.34 12.19 -5.10
CA VAL A 177 -10.41 12.52 -3.68
C VAL A 177 -11.84 12.90 -3.34
N THR A 178 -12.52 12.06 -2.55
CA THR A 178 -13.90 12.28 -2.12
C THR A 178 -13.91 12.86 -0.72
N ARG A 179 -14.37 14.09 -0.59
CA ARG A 179 -14.54 14.79 0.71
C ARG A 179 -16.00 14.81 1.10
N ARG A 180 -16.27 14.58 2.37
CA ARG A 180 -17.59 14.76 2.96
C ARG A 180 -17.61 16.02 3.79
N SER A 181 -18.55 16.92 3.50
CA SER A 181 -18.78 18.15 4.25
C SER A 181 -20.18 18.12 4.85
N THR A 182 -20.30 18.55 6.08
CA THR A 182 -21.61 18.66 6.78
C THR A 182 -22.55 19.67 6.11
N THR A 183 -22.01 20.66 5.41
CA THR A 183 -22.79 21.74 4.79
C THR A 183 -22.95 21.55 3.29
N ALA A 184 -21.96 20.99 2.58
CA ALA A 184 -21.93 20.89 1.12
C ALA A 184 -22.11 19.44 0.59
N GLY A 185 -22.30 18.45 1.49
CA GLY A 185 -22.42 17.04 1.12
C GLY A 185 -21.10 16.45 0.62
N GLU A 186 -21.15 15.61 -0.42
CA GLU A 186 -19.97 15.00 -1.03
C GLU A 186 -19.41 15.90 -2.14
N HIS A 187 -18.10 16.13 -2.07
CA HIS A 187 -17.37 16.87 -3.08
C HIS A 187 -16.20 16.05 -3.62
N ILE A 188 -16.13 15.89 -4.94
CA ILE A 188 -15.10 15.11 -5.62
C ILE A 188 -14.08 16.07 -6.22
N THR A 189 -12.81 15.85 -5.92
CA THR A 189 -11.67 16.57 -6.51
C THR A 189 -10.67 15.58 -7.10
N TYR A 190 -9.87 16.04 -8.03
CA TYR A 190 -8.83 15.23 -8.66
C TYR A 190 -7.45 15.79 -8.34
N ARG A 191 -6.47 14.91 -8.16
CA ARG A 191 -5.09 15.24 -7.87
C ARG A 191 -4.15 14.44 -8.76
N TYR A 192 -3.15 15.10 -9.32
CA TYR A 192 -2.11 14.47 -10.10
C TYR A 192 -0.88 14.20 -9.23
N VAL A 193 -0.38 12.95 -9.22
CA VAL A 193 0.76 12.56 -8.38
C VAL A 193 2.06 12.97 -9.06
N VAL A 194 2.88 13.74 -8.33
CA VAL A 194 4.22 14.17 -8.75
C VAL A 194 5.28 13.67 -7.77
N GLU A 195 6.55 13.68 -8.17
CA GLU A 195 7.68 13.30 -7.31
C GLU A 195 7.84 14.20 -6.09
#